data_de4dcbeec6cf9db7fd48307cab912e3c
#
_entry.id   de4dcbeec6cf9db7fd48307cab912e3c
#
_cell.length_a   1.000
_cell.length_b   1.000
_cell.length_c   1.000
_cell.angle_alpha   90.00
_cell.angle_beta   90.00
_cell.angle_gamma   90.00
#
_symmetry.space_group_name_H-M   'P 1'
#
loop_
_entity.id
_entity.type
_entity.pdbx_description
1 polymer ?
#
loop_
_entity_poly.entity_id
_entity_poly.type
_entity_poly.pdbx_seq_one_letter_code
_entity_poly.pdbx_strand_id
1 'polypeptide(L)'
;NGHINLALHYLNELELDRILFIPTASPPHKSDDDFAPKEDRINMLSLAISSFDKFEISDIEFKLTGKSYTYLTLSKLKKIYKNAEFYLIIGADQMLHFDKWYKYKEILSLVTLCTSARENEKEKAEILSFASRLDGLDMNKFKLLTSPVLKVSSSEIRQKIKDGEDFSSLVPKKVYDYIIKRRIYNV
;
A
#
# COMPACT_ATOMS: atom_id res chain seq x y z
N ASN A 1 9.61 -0.64 6.37
CA ASN A 1 10.04 0.78 6.20
C ASN A 1 9.53 1.42 4.89
N GLY A 2 9.56 0.73 3.72
CA GLY A 2 9.19 1.32 2.42
C GLY A 2 7.81 1.96 2.37
N HIS A 3 6.76 1.26 2.79
CA HIS A 3 5.39 1.81 2.81
C HIS A 3 5.22 2.99 3.77
N ILE A 4 5.93 3.00 4.90
CA ILE A 4 5.89 4.11 5.87
C ILE A 4 6.51 5.36 5.27
N ASN A 5 7.68 5.23 4.65
CA ASN A 5 8.35 6.37 4.03
C ASN A 5 7.54 6.94 2.86
N LEU A 6 6.95 6.07 2.05
CA LEU A 6 6.06 6.48 0.97
C LEU A 6 4.84 7.24 1.52
N ALA A 7 4.21 6.69 2.57
CA ALA A 7 3.06 7.33 3.21
C ALA A 7 3.40 8.69 3.81
N LEU A 8 4.54 8.82 4.49
CA LEU A 8 5.03 10.09 5.02
C LEU A 8 5.28 11.12 3.92
N HIS A 9 5.89 10.68 2.82
CA HIS A 9 6.16 11.55 1.69
C HIS A 9 4.85 12.13 1.12
N TYR A 10 3.85 11.28 0.86
CA TYR A 10 2.53 11.74 0.38
C TYR A 10 1.77 12.57 1.41
N LEU A 11 1.83 12.20 2.70
CA LEU A 11 1.20 12.97 3.78
C LEU A 11 1.66 14.43 3.77
N ASN A 12 2.97 14.64 3.60
CA ASN A 12 3.58 15.97 3.63
C ASN A 12 3.39 16.74 2.32
N GLU A 13 3.69 16.11 1.18
CA GLU A 13 3.63 16.76 -0.13
C GLU A 13 2.21 17.17 -0.56
N LEU A 14 1.21 16.40 -0.15
CA LEU A 14 -0.19 16.66 -0.47
C LEU A 14 -0.99 17.23 0.72
N GLU A 15 -0.31 17.55 1.83
CA GLU A 15 -0.91 18.10 3.06
C GLU A 15 -2.14 17.30 3.54
N LEU A 16 -2.03 15.95 3.48
CA LEU A 16 -3.13 15.06 3.82
C LEU A 16 -3.45 15.12 5.33
N ASP A 17 -4.72 14.99 5.68
CA ASP A 17 -5.15 14.95 7.07
C ASP A 17 -4.72 13.65 7.76
N ARG A 18 -4.78 12.52 7.04
CA ARG A 18 -4.43 11.18 7.54
C ARG A 18 -4.09 10.20 6.43
N ILE A 19 -3.42 9.12 6.81
CA ILE A 19 -3.18 7.95 5.95
C ILE A 19 -3.86 6.73 6.57
N LEU A 20 -4.70 6.05 5.78
CA LEU A 20 -5.28 4.76 6.16
C LEU A 20 -4.46 3.62 5.58
N PHE A 21 -3.87 2.82 6.45
CA PHE A 21 -3.25 1.55 6.08
C PHE A 21 -4.31 0.44 6.11
N ILE A 22 -4.52 -0.20 4.98
CA ILE A 22 -5.56 -1.22 4.82
C ILE A 22 -4.89 -2.55 4.49
N PRO A 23 -4.66 -3.43 5.47
CA PRO A 23 -4.09 -4.73 5.20
C PRO A 23 -5.08 -5.58 4.41
N THR A 24 -4.62 -6.12 3.27
CA THR A 24 -5.44 -6.92 2.36
C THR A 24 -5.91 -8.21 3.03
N ALA A 25 -7.21 -8.51 2.97
CA ALA A 25 -7.75 -9.73 3.57
C ALA A 25 -7.47 -10.97 2.70
N SER A 26 -7.91 -10.96 1.45
CA SER A 26 -7.73 -12.05 0.49
C SER A 26 -7.42 -11.46 -0.90
N PRO A 27 -6.15 -11.29 -1.26
CA PRO A 27 -5.77 -10.69 -2.53
C PRO A 27 -6.16 -11.61 -3.70
N PRO A 28 -6.65 -11.05 -4.83
CA PRO A 28 -7.17 -11.85 -5.94
C PRO A 28 -6.11 -12.73 -6.65
N HIS A 29 -4.83 -12.39 -6.49
CA HIS A 29 -3.72 -13.01 -7.24
C HIS A 29 -2.68 -13.76 -6.38
N LYS A 30 -2.97 -13.99 -5.08
CA LYS A 30 -2.06 -14.69 -4.17
C LYS A 30 -2.81 -15.75 -3.38
N SER A 31 -2.13 -16.84 -3.00
CA SER A 31 -2.66 -17.81 -2.05
C SER A 31 -2.61 -17.26 -0.62
N ASP A 32 -3.56 -17.68 0.21
CA ASP A 32 -3.61 -17.26 1.62
C ASP A 32 -2.40 -17.78 2.43
N ASP A 33 -1.77 -18.86 1.96
CA ASP A 33 -0.59 -19.49 2.60
C ASP A 33 0.68 -18.62 2.59
N ASP A 34 0.72 -17.61 1.74
CA ASP A 34 1.86 -16.68 1.64
C ASP A 34 1.86 -15.58 2.72
N PHE A 35 0.81 -15.52 3.54
CA PHE A 35 0.63 -14.42 4.49
C PHE A 35 0.65 -14.89 5.94
N ALA A 36 1.21 -14.07 6.81
CA ALA A 36 1.01 -14.22 8.25
C ALA A 36 -0.49 -14.14 8.60
N PRO A 37 -0.92 -14.77 9.71
CA PRO A 37 -2.29 -14.65 10.21
C PRO A 37 -2.77 -13.19 10.28
N LYS A 38 -4.06 -12.98 10.07
CA LYS A 38 -4.70 -11.66 10.09
C LYS A 38 -4.28 -10.82 11.29
N GLU A 39 -4.34 -11.40 12.49
CA GLU A 39 -4.02 -10.72 13.75
C GLU A 39 -2.56 -10.27 13.78
N ASP A 40 -1.64 -11.14 13.36
CA ASP A 40 -0.21 -10.81 13.33
C ASP A 40 0.08 -9.68 12.32
N ARG A 41 -0.61 -9.67 11.18
CA ARG A 41 -0.46 -8.58 10.19
C ARG A 41 -0.96 -7.23 10.71
N ILE A 42 -2.09 -7.23 11.41
CA ILE A 42 -2.63 -6.01 12.05
C ILE A 42 -1.68 -5.55 13.16
N ASN A 43 -1.19 -6.47 14.00
CA ASN A 43 -0.27 -6.15 15.08
C ASN A 43 1.07 -5.59 14.57
N MET A 44 1.67 -6.23 13.55
CA MET A 44 2.90 -5.72 12.92
C MET A 44 2.69 -4.32 12.34
N LEU A 45 1.56 -4.08 11.68
CA LEU A 45 1.24 -2.78 11.12
C LEU A 45 1.03 -1.73 12.23
N SER A 46 0.31 -2.07 13.30
CA SER A 46 0.12 -1.22 14.46
C SER A 46 1.44 -0.82 15.12
N LEU A 47 2.34 -1.78 15.29
CA LEU A 47 3.69 -1.52 15.82
C LEU A 47 4.49 -0.62 14.88
N ALA A 48 4.35 -0.84 13.57
CA ALA A 48 5.08 -0.09 12.54
C ALA A 48 4.70 1.39 12.49
N ILE A 49 3.42 1.71 12.72
CA ILE A 49 2.90 3.08 12.60
C ILE A 49 2.67 3.77 13.96
N SER A 50 2.98 3.12 15.08
CA SER A 50 2.64 3.56 16.44
C SER A 50 3.19 4.93 16.85
N SER A 51 4.15 5.48 16.12
CA SER A 51 4.77 6.80 16.37
C SER A 51 4.26 7.91 15.44
N PHE A 52 3.22 7.65 14.64
CA PHE A 52 2.72 8.60 13.66
C PHE A 52 1.24 8.91 13.92
N ASP A 53 0.94 10.09 14.45
CA ASP A 53 -0.41 10.46 14.88
C ASP A 53 -1.44 10.52 13.75
N LYS A 54 -0.98 10.77 12.51
CA LYS A 54 -1.84 10.84 11.32
C LYS A 54 -1.97 9.51 10.58
N PHE A 55 -1.40 8.41 11.11
CA PHE A 55 -1.49 7.08 10.51
C PHE A 55 -2.51 6.23 11.26
N GLU A 56 -3.44 5.66 10.53
CA GLU A 56 -4.49 4.83 11.05
C GLU A 56 -4.54 3.47 10.33
N ILE A 57 -5.03 2.44 11.02
CA ILE A 57 -5.30 1.14 10.42
C ILE A 57 -6.80 0.99 10.20
N SER A 58 -7.17 0.54 9.02
CA SER A 58 -8.53 0.10 8.74
C SER A 58 -8.57 -1.40 8.47
N ASP A 59 -9.35 -2.12 9.26
CA ASP A 59 -9.60 -3.55 9.09
C ASP A 59 -10.77 -3.84 8.14
N ILE A 60 -11.17 -2.85 7.35
CA ILE A 60 -12.38 -2.88 6.53
C ILE A 60 -12.43 -4.09 5.57
N GLU A 61 -11.30 -4.48 4.98
CA GLU A 61 -11.25 -5.63 4.07
C GLU A 61 -11.54 -6.96 4.77
N PHE A 62 -11.20 -7.08 6.04
CA PHE A 62 -11.52 -8.26 6.83
C PHE A 62 -13.00 -8.36 7.22
N LYS A 63 -13.77 -7.30 7.01
CA LYS A 63 -15.23 -7.23 7.21
C LYS A 63 -16.00 -7.39 5.90
N LEU A 64 -15.31 -7.48 4.78
CA LEU A 64 -15.88 -7.76 3.47
C LEU A 64 -15.79 -9.27 3.18
N THR A 65 -16.80 -9.80 2.50
CA THR A 65 -16.80 -11.19 2.03
C THR A 65 -16.18 -11.30 0.64
N GLY A 66 -15.46 -12.38 0.40
CA GLY A 66 -14.84 -12.66 -0.91
C GLY A 66 -13.48 -12.00 -1.09
N LYS A 67 -13.08 -11.79 -2.34
CA LYS A 67 -11.76 -11.25 -2.68
C LYS A 67 -11.68 -9.73 -2.41
N SER A 68 -10.50 -9.31 -1.98
CA SER A 68 -10.17 -7.91 -1.69
C SER A 68 -9.96 -7.11 -2.97
N TYR A 69 -11.05 -6.59 -3.52
CA TYR A 69 -10.98 -5.65 -4.64
C TYR A 69 -11.01 -4.19 -4.14
N THR A 70 -10.05 -3.40 -4.56
CA THR A 70 -9.91 -1.98 -4.17
C THR A 70 -11.19 -1.17 -4.41
N TYR A 71 -11.92 -1.44 -5.50
CA TYR A 71 -13.22 -0.82 -5.76
C TYR A 71 -14.22 -1.04 -4.62
N LEU A 72 -14.32 -2.27 -4.09
CA LEU A 72 -15.26 -2.59 -3.01
C LEU A 72 -14.85 -1.91 -1.70
N THR A 73 -13.56 -1.90 -1.42
CA THR A 73 -12.98 -1.21 -0.25
C THR A 73 -13.28 0.28 -0.30
N LEU A 74 -12.99 0.94 -1.42
CA LEU A 74 -13.25 2.38 -1.62
C LEU A 74 -14.73 2.71 -1.56
N SER A 75 -15.59 1.89 -2.18
CA SER A 75 -17.05 2.06 -2.13
C SER A 75 -17.59 2.00 -0.69
N LYS A 76 -17.00 1.17 0.16
CA LYS A 76 -17.38 1.08 1.57
C LYS A 76 -16.86 2.29 2.36
N LEU A 77 -15.59 2.69 2.12
CA LEU A 77 -14.98 3.85 2.77
C LEU A 77 -15.74 5.15 2.43
N LYS A 78 -16.17 5.33 1.19
CA LYS A 78 -16.98 6.50 0.78
C LYS A 78 -18.30 6.60 1.54
N LYS A 79 -18.89 5.47 1.94
CA LYS A 79 -20.11 5.47 2.78
C LYS A 79 -19.83 5.89 4.22
N ILE A 80 -18.64 5.56 4.73
CA ILE A 80 -18.21 5.89 6.10
C ILE A 80 -17.75 7.36 6.16
N TYR A 81 -16.92 7.78 5.21
CA TYR A 81 -16.31 9.12 5.17
C TYR A 81 -16.94 9.94 4.04
N LYS A 82 -18.19 10.36 4.19
CA LYS A 82 -19.00 10.96 3.12
C LYS A 82 -18.40 12.23 2.50
N ASN A 83 -17.70 13.04 3.31
CA ASN A 83 -17.15 14.34 2.89
C ASN A 83 -15.63 14.30 2.66
N ALA A 84 -15.02 13.11 2.72
CA ALA A 84 -13.58 13.00 2.52
C ALA A 84 -13.20 12.93 1.05
N GLU A 85 -12.12 13.57 0.69
CA GLU A 85 -11.40 13.32 -0.55
C GLU A 85 -10.45 12.14 -0.35
N PHE A 86 -10.41 11.23 -1.33
CA PHE A 86 -9.57 10.05 -1.24
C PHE A 86 -8.40 10.14 -2.22
N TYR A 87 -7.23 9.82 -1.70
CA TYR A 87 -5.99 9.67 -2.45
C TYR A 87 -5.58 8.19 -2.38
N LEU A 88 -5.58 7.50 -3.54
CA LEU A 88 -5.15 6.11 -3.62
C LEU A 88 -3.66 6.05 -3.96
N ILE A 89 -2.85 5.67 -2.99
CA ILE A 89 -1.40 5.55 -3.15
C ILE A 89 -1.04 4.12 -3.55
N ILE A 90 -0.43 3.95 -4.72
CA ILE A 90 0.02 2.65 -5.24
C ILE A 90 1.48 2.72 -5.70
N GLY A 91 2.15 1.57 -5.74
CA GLY A 91 3.50 1.46 -6.28
C GLY A 91 3.53 1.60 -7.80
N ALA A 92 4.69 1.92 -8.36
CA ALA A 92 4.90 2.08 -9.81
C ALA A 92 4.52 0.81 -10.60
N ASP A 93 4.87 -0.36 -10.09
CA ASP A 93 4.51 -1.67 -10.67
C ASP A 93 2.99 -1.86 -10.76
N GLN A 94 2.26 -1.43 -9.75
CA GLN A 94 0.80 -1.49 -9.73
C GLN A 94 0.17 -0.45 -10.66
N MET A 95 0.79 0.73 -10.77
CA MET A 95 0.34 1.76 -11.70
C MET A 95 0.37 1.28 -13.14
N LEU A 96 1.45 0.64 -13.58
CA LEU A 96 1.61 0.14 -14.95
C LEU A 96 0.66 -1.01 -15.33
N HIS A 97 -0.09 -1.54 -14.36
CA HIS A 97 -1.10 -2.58 -14.56
C HIS A 97 -2.48 -2.18 -14.03
N PHE A 98 -2.70 -0.89 -13.78
CA PHE A 98 -3.91 -0.39 -13.15
C PHE A 98 -5.16 -0.60 -14.01
N ASP A 99 -5.02 -0.60 -15.34
CA ASP A 99 -6.07 -0.92 -16.31
C ASP A 99 -6.66 -2.33 -16.16
N LYS A 100 -5.93 -3.25 -15.48
CA LYS A 100 -6.36 -4.63 -15.20
C LYS A 100 -7.10 -4.77 -13.86
N TRP A 101 -7.20 -3.69 -13.10
CA TRP A 101 -7.88 -3.75 -11.81
C TRP A 101 -9.40 -3.83 -11.99
N TYR A 102 -10.04 -4.61 -11.12
CA TYR A 102 -11.49 -4.74 -11.15
C TYR A 102 -12.16 -3.38 -11.00
N LYS A 103 -12.93 -2.99 -12.00
CA LYS A 103 -13.62 -1.70 -12.07
C LYS A 103 -12.70 -0.49 -11.90
N TYR A 104 -11.57 -0.48 -12.61
CA TYR A 104 -10.58 0.58 -12.47
C TYR A 104 -11.12 1.98 -12.81
N LYS A 105 -12.04 2.10 -13.80
CA LYS A 105 -12.66 3.39 -14.14
C LYS A 105 -13.51 3.95 -13.02
N GLU A 106 -14.26 3.08 -12.35
CA GLU A 106 -15.03 3.47 -11.16
C GLU A 106 -14.10 3.83 -9.99
N ILE A 107 -12.95 3.17 -9.84
CA ILE A 107 -11.92 3.60 -8.87
C ILE A 107 -11.46 5.02 -9.18
N LEU A 108 -11.12 5.34 -10.45
CA LEU A 108 -10.68 6.67 -10.87
C LEU A 108 -11.72 7.76 -10.57
N SER A 109 -13.01 7.43 -10.62
CA SER A 109 -14.07 8.39 -10.26
C SER A 109 -14.14 8.70 -8.76
N LEU A 110 -13.60 7.81 -7.92
CA LEU A 110 -13.69 7.90 -6.45
C LEU A 110 -12.47 8.56 -5.80
N VAL A 111 -11.32 8.60 -6.48
CA VAL A 111 -10.04 8.98 -5.86
C VAL A 111 -9.21 9.91 -6.73
N THR A 112 -8.24 10.59 -6.11
CA THR A 112 -7.03 11.07 -6.78
C THR A 112 -6.02 9.94 -6.76
N LEU A 113 -5.55 9.49 -7.94
CA LEU A 113 -4.60 8.39 -8.07
C LEU A 113 -3.17 8.90 -7.85
N CYS A 114 -2.44 8.25 -6.96
CA CYS A 114 -1.11 8.64 -6.56
C CYS A 114 -0.12 7.50 -6.78
N THR A 115 1.02 7.80 -7.40
CA THR A 115 2.14 6.85 -7.53
C THR A 115 3.46 7.57 -7.42
N SER A 116 4.53 6.83 -7.13
CA SER A 116 5.87 7.38 -7.07
C SER A 116 6.77 6.73 -8.10
N ALA A 117 7.52 7.55 -8.83
CA ALA A 117 8.68 7.09 -9.59
C ALA A 117 9.93 7.12 -8.70
N ARG A 118 10.86 6.24 -9.00
CA ARG A 118 12.23 6.35 -8.50
C ARG A 118 12.90 7.57 -9.12
N GLU A 119 14.08 7.97 -8.61
CA GLU A 119 14.93 8.96 -9.26
C GLU A 119 15.50 8.41 -10.59
N ASN A 120 14.61 8.05 -11.50
CA ASN A 120 14.88 7.45 -12.79
C ASN A 120 13.93 8.04 -13.82
N GLU A 121 14.45 8.90 -14.67
CA GLU A 121 13.66 9.59 -15.69
C GLU A 121 12.96 8.63 -16.66
N LYS A 122 13.54 7.44 -16.92
CA LYS A 122 12.90 6.43 -17.76
C LYS A 122 11.63 5.88 -17.12
N GLU A 123 11.68 5.51 -15.84
CA GLU A 123 10.49 5.01 -15.09
C GLU A 123 9.42 6.09 -15.00
N LYS A 124 9.81 7.33 -14.74
CA LYS A 124 8.91 8.48 -14.71
C LYS A 124 8.21 8.70 -16.05
N ALA A 125 8.97 8.68 -17.16
CA ALA A 125 8.42 8.81 -18.50
C ALA A 125 7.45 7.66 -18.84
N GLU A 126 7.75 6.43 -18.45
CA GLU A 126 6.90 5.26 -18.64
C GLU A 126 5.57 5.40 -17.90
N ILE A 127 5.61 5.81 -16.61
CA ILE A 127 4.43 6.05 -15.80
C ILE A 127 3.56 7.16 -16.40
N LEU A 128 4.15 8.30 -16.80
CA LEU A 128 3.42 9.40 -17.40
C LEU A 128 2.80 9.01 -18.75
N SER A 129 3.54 8.25 -19.56
CA SER A 129 3.04 7.73 -20.84
C SER A 129 1.88 6.75 -20.63
N PHE A 130 1.93 5.90 -19.60
CA PHE A 130 0.81 5.02 -19.26
C PHE A 130 -0.39 5.82 -18.76
N ALA A 131 -0.18 6.74 -17.82
CA ALA A 131 -1.23 7.58 -17.24
C ALA A 131 -1.98 8.38 -18.32
N SER A 132 -1.25 8.99 -19.26
CA SER A 132 -1.87 9.78 -20.34
C SER A 132 -2.77 8.98 -21.30
N ARG A 133 -2.58 7.66 -21.36
CA ARG A 133 -3.37 6.74 -22.19
C ARG A 133 -4.41 5.95 -21.40
N LEU A 134 -4.41 6.07 -20.06
CA LEU A 134 -5.34 5.34 -19.22
C LEU A 134 -6.74 5.92 -19.34
N ASP A 135 -7.63 5.17 -19.97
CA ASP A 135 -8.99 5.61 -20.23
C ASP A 135 -9.75 5.90 -18.93
N GLY A 136 -10.35 7.07 -18.85
CA GLY A 136 -11.10 7.55 -17.68
C GLY A 136 -10.25 8.28 -16.63
N LEU A 137 -8.92 8.38 -16.77
CA LEU A 137 -8.09 9.15 -15.86
C LEU A 137 -8.13 10.66 -16.19
N ASP A 138 -8.59 11.45 -15.23
CA ASP A 138 -8.39 12.89 -15.24
C ASP A 138 -6.97 13.21 -14.73
N MET A 139 -6.12 13.80 -15.56
CA MET A 139 -4.75 14.13 -15.19
C MET A 139 -4.64 15.15 -14.03
N ASN A 140 -5.69 15.94 -13.77
CA ASN A 140 -5.75 16.79 -12.57
C ASN A 140 -5.90 15.97 -11.28
N LYS A 141 -6.43 14.75 -11.39
CA LYS A 141 -6.56 13.76 -10.33
C LYS A 141 -5.47 12.69 -10.38
N PHE A 142 -4.33 13.01 -10.97
CA PHE A 142 -3.16 12.16 -10.97
C PHE A 142 -1.98 12.87 -10.31
N LYS A 143 -1.31 12.21 -9.35
CA LYS A 143 -0.15 12.73 -8.64
C LYS A 143 1.01 11.75 -8.77
N LEU A 144 2.05 12.20 -9.44
CA LEU A 144 3.32 11.48 -9.55
C LEU A 144 4.37 12.21 -8.72
N LEU A 145 4.84 11.56 -7.66
CA LEU A 145 5.94 12.08 -6.83
C LEU A 145 7.23 11.33 -7.14
N THR A 146 8.35 12.01 -6.96
CA THR A 146 9.67 11.36 -6.96
C THR A 146 9.99 10.94 -5.53
N SER A 147 10.20 9.65 -5.29
CA SER A 147 10.50 9.13 -3.97
C SER A 147 11.89 8.51 -3.94
N PRO A 148 12.73 8.85 -2.95
CA PRO A 148 13.97 8.12 -2.73
C PRO A 148 13.64 6.67 -2.39
N VAL A 149 14.20 5.74 -3.16
CA VAL A 149 13.81 4.32 -3.11
C VAL A 149 14.45 3.62 -1.94
N LEU A 150 13.65 3.15 -1.02
CA LEU A 150 14.02 1.96 -0.26
C LEU A 150 13.66 0.73 -1.13
N LYS A 151 14.68 0.07 -1.66
CA LYS A 151 14.55 -1.20 -2.40
C LYS A 151 14.22 -2.33 -1.42
N VAL A 152 13.02 -2.36 -0.86
CA VAL A 152 12.61 -3.43 0.06
C VAL A 152 11.22 -3.89 -0.31
N SER A 153 11.10 -5.13 -0.73
CA SER A 153 9.82 -5.79 -0.93
C SER A 153 9.46 -6.68 0.26
N SER A 154 8.15 -6.81 0.55
CA SER A 154 7.70 -7.75 1.58
C SER A 154 8.07 -9.20 1.25
N SER A 155 8.18 -9.56 -0.03
CA SER A 155 8.61 -10.90 -0.46
C SER A 155 10.09 -11.15 -0.15
N GLU A 156 10.94 -10.15 -0.39
CA GLU A 156 12.36 -10.21 -0.03
C GLU A 156 12.57 -10.36 1.47
N ILE A 157 11.84 -9.59 2.29
CA ILE A 157 11.90 -9.73 3.75
C ILE A 157 11.51 -11.15 4.18
N ARG A 158 10.39 -11.68 3.66
CA ARG A 158 9.96 -13.05 3.99
C ARG A 158 10.96 -14.09 3.54
N GLN A 159 11.62 -13.91 2.38
CA GLN A 159 12.66 -14.82 1.93
C GLN A 159 13.86 -14.80 2.87
N LYS A 160 14.36 -13.61 3.24
CA LYS A 160 15.46 -13.48 4.21
C LYS A 160 15.14 -14.16 5.55
N ILE A 161 13.91 -14.02 6.04
CA ILE A 161 13.45 -14.68 7.25
C ILE A 161 13.53 -16.22 7.09
N LYS A 162 13.03 -16.76 5.98
CA LYS A 162 13.08 -18.22 5.70
C LYS A 162 14.50 -18.74 5.58
N ASP A 163 15.41 -17.94 5.04
CA ASP A 163 16.81 -18.28 4.83
C ASP A 163 17.68 -18.06 6.09
N GLY A 164 17.09 -17.54 7.19
CA GLY A 164 17.81 -17.23 8.44
C GLY A 164 18.74 -16.02 8.30
N GLU A 165 18.53 -15.16 7.28
CA GLU A 165 19.32 -13.96 7.07
C GLU A 165 18.84 -12.79 7.94
N ASP A 166 19.75 -11.85 8.22
CA ASP A 166 19.39 -10.62 8.94
C ASP A 166 18.46 -9.73 8.11
N PHE A 167 17.33 -9.33 8.71
CA PHE A 167 16.36 -8.41 8.15
C PHE A 167 16.06 -7.22 9.08
N SER A 168 16.83 -7.07 10.16
CA SER A 168 16.59 -6.07 11.22
C SER A 168 16.55 -4.63 10.71
N SER A 169 17.36 -4.30 9.70
CA SER A 169 17.39 -2.96 9.08
C SER A 169 16.22 -2.69 8.13
N LEU A 170 15.52 -3.73 7.67
CA LEU A 170 14.47 -3.63 6.65
C LEU A 170 13.09 -3.28 7.24
N VAL A 171 12.90 -3.50 8.53
CA VAL A 171 11.65 -3.26 9.25
C VAL A 171 11.88 -2.38 10.49
N PRO A 172 10.85 -1.72 11.04
CA PRO A 172 10.97 -1.06 12.34
C PRO A 172 11.34 -2.06 13.44
N LYS A 173 12.17 -1.62 14.40
CA LYS A 173 12.63 -2.50 15.49
C LYS A 173 11.50 -3.23 16.22
N LYS A 174 10.41 -2.54 16.54
CA LYS A 174 9.25 -3.16 17.20
C LYS A 174 8.61 -4.28 16.37
N VAL A 175 8.63 -4.16 15.03
CA VAL A 175 8.13 -5.20 14.12
C VAL A 175 9.10 -6.36 14.06
N TYR A 176 10.41 -6.11 14.01
CA TYR A 176 11.43 -7.13 14.07
C TYR A 176 11.29 -7.97 15.35
N ASP A 177 11.26 -7.32 16.52
CA ASP A 177 11.11 -7.98 17.81
C ASP A 177 9.82 -8.83 17.89
N TYR A 178 8.72 -8.33 17.28
CA TYR A 178 7.45 -9.04 17.20
C TYR A 178 7.55 -10.31 16.34
N ILE A 179 8.16 -10.22 15.16
CA ILE A 179 8.33 -11.35 14.23
C ILE A 179 9.16 -12.47 14.93
N ILE A 180 10.29 -12.11 15.55
CA ILE A 180 11.14 -13.07 16.27
C ILE A 180 10.37 -13.72 17.42
N LYS A 181 9.75 -12.93 18.29
CA LYS A 181 9.01 -13.43 19.47
C LYS A 181 7.86 -14.37 19.08
N ARG A 182 7.14 -14.05 18.01
CA ARG A 182 5.96 -14.82 17.54
C ARG A 182 6.33 -15.95 16.57
N ARG A 183 7.60 -16.06 16.18
CA ARG A 183 8.08 -17.00 15.17
C ARG A 183 7.28 -16.97 13.87
N ILE A 184 6.98 -15.75 13.40
CA ILE A 184 6.22 -15.53 12.16
C ILE A 184 7.14 -15.83 10.98
N TYR A 185 6.61 -16.48 9.94
CA TYR A 185 7.32 -16.90 8.73
C TYR A 185 8.39 -17.98 8.95
N ASN A 186 8.25 -18.82 10.00
CA ASN A 186 9.13 -19.94 10.34
C ASN A 186 10.53 -19.54 10.86
N VAL A 187 10.62 -18.49 11.64
CA VAL A 187 11.82 -18.14 12.43
C VAL A 187 11.90 -19.02 13.66
#